data_8f83a855a1dcfe756bdf3055f6c19a86
#
_entry.id   8f83a855a1dcfe756bdf3055f6c19a86
#
_cell.length_a   1.000
_cell.length_b   1.000
_cell.length_c   1.000
_cell.angle_alpha   90.00
_cell.angle_beta   90.00
_cell.angle_gamma   90.00
#
_symmetry.space_group_name_H-M   'P 1'
#
loop_
_entity.id
_entity.type
_entity.pdbx_description
1 polymer ?
#
loop_
_entity_poly.entity_id
_entity_poly.type
_entity_poly.pdbx_seq_one_letter_code
_entity_poly.pdbx_strand_id
1 'polypeptide(L)'
;KKKKKKIPPSNNVTYISEDEQGRVWIGSHDGIAQVVGDKAVLVEENHDASKMMSFGKDVFFLSGTGTISLKREGEDSRIVTRLGEGSKVYSTMRLQNDWIVFTEDGSYVFNLRTHQVSRDTELNIARGQVQIDNRGNFWIYNHTGKVWYVNAKTRFVKSFQLIPADKVNYIDEERYHIVHDSRDIVWISTYGNGLFAYDLATDELQHFESNINGFSHITSNFLQYIMEDRAGGIWVSSEYTGISRLSVLNEGAERVFPEDETLSDRSNTVRMINRMPCLLYTS
;
A
#
# COMPACT_ATOMS: atom_id res chain seq x y z
N LYS A 1 8.95 -41.76 -15.96
CA LYS A 1 9.33 -40.33 -15.90
C LYS A 1 8.53 -39.69 -14.78
N LYS A 2 9.16 -39.38 -13.62
CA LYS A 2 8.54 -38.61 -12.53
C LYS A 2 8.31 -37.20 -13.06
N LYS A 3 7.03 -36.77 -13.19
CA LYS A 3 6.71 -35.37 -13.40
C LYS A 3 7.27 -34.56 -12.22
N LYS A 4 8.22 -33.67 -12.45
CA LYS A 4 8.64 -32.67 -11.45
C LYS A 4 7.38 -31.86 -11.11
N LYS A 5 6.88 -31.97 -9.87
CA LYS A 5 5.84 -31.06 -9.38
C LYS A 5 6.41 -29.64 -9.43
N LYS A 6 5.84 -28.77 -10.24
CA LYS A 6 6.11 -27.34 -10.19
C LYS A 6 5.66 -26.84 -8.82
N ILE A 7 6.52 -26.11 -8.13
CA ILE A 7 6.29 -25.49 -6.82
C ILE A 7 6.91 -24.11 -6.94
N PRO A 8 6.16 -23.06 -6.83
CA PRO A 8 4.72 -22.75 -6.89
C PRO A 8 4.15 -22.82 -8.33
N PRO A 9 2.87 -22.51 -8.58
CA PRO A 9 2.27 -22.60 -9.92
C PRO A 9 2.99 -21.73 -10.96
N SER A 10 3.58 -20.61 -10.51
CA SER A 10 4.40 -19.70 -11.30
C SER A 10 5.52 -19.13 -10.42
N ASN A 11 6.65 -18.71 -11.03
CA ASN A 11 7.67 -17.92 -10.35
C ASN A 11 7.24 -16.46 -10.12
N ASN A 12 6.10 -16.05 -10.69
CA ASN A 12 5.53 -14.71 -10.53
C ASN A 12 4.46 -14.72 -9.44
N VAL A 13 4.91 -14.65 -8.19
CA VAL A 13 4.02 -14.56 -7.02
C VAL A 13 3.46 -13.16 -6.92
N THR A 14 2.13 -13.04 -6.88
CA THR A 14 1.40 -11.77 -6.79
C THR A 14 1.08 -11.39 -5.36
N TYR A 15 0.85 -12.38 -4.49
CA TYR A 15 0.63 -12.15 -3.06
C TYR A 15 0.97 -13.40 -2.23
N ILE A 16 1.20 -13.18 -0.93
CA ILE A 16 1.24 -14.20 0.12
C ILE A 16 0.37 -13.68 1.25
N SER A 17 -0.56 -14.49 1.74
CA SER A 17 -1.46 -14.10 2.83
C SER A 17 -1.82 -15.28 3.71
N GLU A 18 -2.12 -14.99 4.98
CA GLU A 18 -2.63 -15.95 5.95
C GLU A 18 -4.15 -15.76 6.08
N ASP A 19 -4.89 -16.86 6.17
CA ASP A 19 -6.33 -16.84 6.41
C ASP A 19 -6.67 -16.89 7.90
N GLU A 20 -7.96 -16.76 8.22
CA GLU A 20 -8.44 -16.77 9.63
C GLU A 20 -8.23 -18.12 10.34
N GLN A 21 -7.83 -19.18 9.65
CA GLN A 21 -7.46 -20.50 10.21
C GLN A 21 -5.94 -20.69 10.35
N GLY A 22 -5.13 -19.67 10.06
CA GLY A 22 -3.68 -19.74 10.10
C GLY A 22 -3.06 -20.48 8.90
N ARG A 23 -3.80 -20.68 7.81
CA ARG A 23 -3.28 -21.29 6.59
C ARG A 23 -2.68 -20.22 5.70
N VAL A 24 -1.46 -20.46 5.23
CA VAL A 24 -0.76 -19.53 4.33
C VAL A 24 -1.04 -19.89 2.88
N TRP A 25 -1.45 -18.92 2.11
CA TRP A 25 -1.79 -19.01 0.70
C TRP A 25 -0.82 -18.20 -0.15
N ILE A 26 -0.50 -18.73 -1.32
CA ILE A 26 0.36 -18.10 -2.32
C ILE A 26 -0.45 -17.97 -3.60
N GLY A 27 -0.62 -16.75 -4.09
CA GLY A 27 -1.31 -16.47 -5.35
C GLY A 27 -0.35 -16.04 -6.45
N SER A 28 -0.73 -16.39 -7.66
CA SER A 28 -0.10 -15.98 -8.89
C SER A 28 -1.16 -15.80 -9.98
N HIS A 29 -0.76 -15.28 -11.14
CA HIS A 29 -1.66 -15.23 -12.31
C HIS A 29 -2.00 -16.62 -12.86
N ASP A 30 -1.15 -17.63 -12.59
CA ASP A 30 -1.27 -18.97 -13.14
C ASP A 30 -1.86 -19.99 -12.16
N GLY A 31 -2.11 -19.61 -10.90
CA GLY A 31 -2.69 -20.53 -9.93
C GLY A 31 -2.53 -20.14 -8.48
N ILE A 32 -3.04 -21.00 -7.62
CA ILE A 32 -3.08 -20.85 -6.17
C ILE A 32 -2.38 -22.03 -5.52
N ALA A 33 -1.53 -21.77 -4.54
CA ALA A 33 -0.90 -22.78 -3.71
C ALA A 33 -1.17 -22.49 -2.22
N GLN A 34 -1.14 -23.53 -1.41
CA GLN A 34 -1.19 -23.45 0.05
C GLN A 34 0.14 -23.95 0.64
N VAL A 35 0.63 -23.30 1.68
CA VAL A 35 1.80 -23.77 2.41
C VAL A 35 1.37 -24.86 3.39
N VAL A 36 1.97 -26.05 3.25
CA VAL A 36 1.74 -27.20 4.12
C VAL A 36 3.11 -27.67 4.64
N GLY A 37 3.37 -27.44 5.92
CA GLY A 37 4.70 -27.62 6.49
C GLY A 37 5.70 -26.65 5.86
N ASP A 38 6.76 -27.18 5.27
CA ASP A 38 7.83 -26.43 4.59
C ASP A 38 7.65 -26.34 3.05
N LYS A 39 6.48 -26.73 2.53
CA LYS A 39 6.25 -26.85 1.08
C LYS A 39 5.02 -26.09 0.63
N ALA A 40 5.12 -25.43 -0.52
CA ALA A 40 3.96 -24.92 -1.24
C ALA A 40 3.32 -26.08 -2.03
N VAL A 41 2.06 -26.37 -1.75
CA VAL A 41 1.26 -27.40 -2.43
C VAL A 41 0.30 -26.69 -3.37
N LEU A 42 0.36 -27.02 -4.65
CA LEU A 42 -0.54 -26.48 -5.65
C LEU A 42 -1.98 -26.92 -5.33
N VAL A 43 -2.89 -25.95 -5.21
CA VAL A 43 -4.33 -26.16 -4.95
C VAL A 43 -5.10 -26.06 -6.24
N GLU A 44 -4.80 -25.07 -7.08
CA GLU A 44 -5.44 -24.85 -8.38
C GLU A 44 -4.45 -24.34 -9.41
N GLU A 45 -4.56 -24.86 -10.64
CA GLU A 45 -3.84 -24.38 -11.82
C GLU A 45 -4.76 -23.47 -12.66
N ASN A 46 -4.16 -22.58 -13.44
CA ASN A 46 -4.86 -21.68 -14.38
C ASN A 46 -5.92 -20.79 -13.71
N HIS A 47 -5.66 -20.38 -12.47
CA HIS A 47 -6.51 -19.51 -11.69
C HIS A 47 -5.78 -18.20 -11.39
N ASP A 48 -6.20 -17.09 -11.99
CA ASP A 48 -5.65 -15.77 -11.70
C ASP A 48 -6.11 -15.34 -10.31
N ALA A 49 -5.15 -15.18 -9.41
CA ALA A 49 -5.38 -14.74 -8.04
C ALA A 49 -4.39 -13.63 -7.68
N SER A 50 -4.84 -12.40 -7.79
CA SER A 50 -4.04 -11.19 -7.51
C SER A 50 -4.16 -10.74 -6.06
N LYS A 51 -5.29 -11.00 -5.42
CA LYS A 51 -5.57 -10.69 -4.00
C LYS A 51 -6.38 -11.81 -3.37
N MET A 52 -6.34 -11.87 -2.04
CA MET A 52 -7.10 -12.83 -1.23
C MET A 52 -7.77 -12.12 -0.05
N MET A 53 -8.92 -12.64 0.36
CA MET A 53 -9.61 -12.28 1.59
C MET A 53 -10.24 -13.53 2.20
N SER A 54 -10.14 -13.69 3.51
CA SER A 54 -10.82 -14.78 4.23
C SER A 54 -11.92 -14.24 5.13
N PHE A 55 -12.97 -15.06 5.33
CA PHE A 55 -14.04 -14.79 6.25
C PHE A 55 -14.59 -16.12 6.80
N GLY A 56 -14.36 -16.39 8.07
CA GLY A 56 -14.66 -17.70 8.66
C GLY A 56 -13.90 -18.81 7.91
N LYS A 57 -14.62 -19.77 7.36
CA LYS A 57 -14.05 -20.89 6.58
C LYS A 57 -13.93 -20.59 5.08
N ASP A 58 -14.48 -19.48 4.63
CA ASP A 58 -14.48 -19.06 3.23
C ASP A 58 -13.20 -18.32 2.88
N VAL A 59 -12.57 -18.70 1.79
CA VAL A 59 -11.40 -18.02 1.23
C VAL A 59 -11.77 -17.51 -0.15
N PHE A 60 -11.70 -16.22 -0.32
CA PHE A 60 -12.02 -15.54 -1.57
C PHE A 60 -10.75 -15.13 -2.29
N PHE A 61 -10.70 -15.38 -3.58
CA PHE A 61 -9.63 -14.95 -4.46
C PHE A 61 -10.17 -13.95 -5.47
N LEU A 62 -9.43 -12.87 -5.69
CA LEU A 62 -9.76 -11.82 -6.63
C LEU A 62 -8.73 -11.80 -7.74
N SER A 63 -9.18 -11.94 -8.99
CA SER A 63 -8.34 -11.81 -10.18
C SER A 63 -7.99 -10.35 -10.46
N GLY A 64 -6.94 -10.11 -11.24
CA GLY A 64 -6.56 -8.78 -11.72
C GLY A 64 -7.63 -8.10 -12.58
N THR A 65 -8.63 -8.85 -13.06
CA THR A 65 -9.76 -8.38 -13.87
C THR A 65 -11.09 -8.37 -13.13
N GLY A 66 -11.08 -8.45 -11.80
CA GLY A 66 -12.26 -8.27 -10.97
C GLY A 66 -13.17 -9.51 -10.82
N THR A 67 -12.70 -10.71 -11.15
CA THR A 67 -13.46 -11.95 -10.86
C THR A 67 -13.18 -12.37 -9.41
N ILE A 68 -14.24 -12.59 -8.63
CA ILE A 68 -14.16 -13.13 -7.26
C ILE A 68 -14.59 -14.58 -7.27
N SER A 69 -13.71 -15.45 -6.80
CA SER A 69 -13.96 -16.88 -6.59
C SER A 69 -13.85 -17.26 -5.13
N LEU A 70 -14.61 -18.26 -4.73
CA LEU A 70 -14.67 -18.82 -3.38
C LEU A 70 -14.06 -20.21 -3.37
N LYS A 71 -13.18 -20.44 -2.39
CA LYS A 71 -12.60 -21.74 -2.05
C LYS A 71 -13.00 -22.14 -0.63
N ARG A 72 -13.47 -23.36 -0.47
CA ARG A 72 -13.65 -24.03 0.82
C ARG A 72 -12.78 -25.29 0.87
N GLU A 73 -12.49 -25.73 2.06
CA GLU A 73 -11.74 -26.96 2.26
C GLU A 73 -12.52 -28.15 1.72
N GLY A 74 -11.86 -28.98 0.90
CA GLY A 74 -12.49 -30.15 0.27
C GLY A 74 -13.40 -29.88 -0.93
N GLU A 75 -13.61 -28.60 -1.30
CA GLU A 75 -14.43 -28.21 -2.45
C GLU A 75 -13.54 -27.62 -3.57
N ASP A 76 -13.98 -27.72 -4.80
CA ASP A 76 -13.38 -26.98 -5.91
C ASP A 76 -13.76 -25.49 -5.82
N SER A 77 -12.89 -24.62 -6.32
CA SER A 77 -13.22 -23.19 -6.38
C SER A 77 -14.35 -22.93 -7.34
N ARG A 78 -15.20 -21.99 -6.98
CA ARG A 78 -16.29 -21.52 -7.83
C ARG A 78 -16.31 -20.01 -7.95
N ILE A 79 -16.64 -19.50 -9.11
CA ILE A 79 -16.86 -18.07 -9.32
C ILE A 79 -18.10 -17.65 -8.53
N VAL A 80 -17.97 -16.63 -7.71
CA VAL A 80 -19.06 -16.03 -6.94
C VAL A 80 -19.66 -14.87 -7.70
N THR A 81 -18.81 -13.97 -8.23
CA THR A 81 -19.24 -12.77 -8.94
C THR A 81 -18.13 -12.21 -9.83
N ARG A 82 -18.49 -11.24 -10.66
CA ARG A 82 -17.55 -10.42 -11.41
C ARG A 82 -17.87 -8.96 -11.15
N LEU A 83 -16.83 -8.16 -10.91
CA LEU A 83 -16.93 -6.73 -10.70
C LEU A 83 -16.90 -6.02 -12.06
N GLY A 84 -17.95 -5.25 -12.38
CA GLY A 84 -18.06 -4.57 -13.65
C GLY A 84 -17.94 -5.51 -14.86
N GLU A 85 -17.46 -4.98 -15.98
CA GLU A 85 -17.23 -5.73 -17.24
C GLU A 85 -15.77 -6.19 -17.41
N GLY A 86 -15.11 -6.64 -16.32
CA GLY A 86 -13.70 -7.07 -16.37
C GLY A 86 -12.71 -5.92 -16.19
N SER A 87 -13.07 -4.93 -15.38
CA SER A 87 -12.20 -3.78 -15.05
C SER A 87 -10.93 -4.20 -14.31
N LYS A 88 -9.80 -3.57 -14.68
CA LYS A 88 -8.53 -3.73 -13.98
C LYS A 88 -8.69 -3.37 -12.50
N VAL A 89 -8.19 -4.25 -11.62
CA VAL A 89 -8.13 -4.04 -10.17
C VAL A 89 -6.83 -3.32 -9.82
N TYR A 90 -6.94 -2.25 -9.03
CA TYR A 90 -5.79 -1.47 -8.53
C TYR A 90 -5.43 -1.86 -7.10
N SER A 91 -6.38 -1.80 -6.19
CA SER A 91 -6.16 -2.17 -4.79
C SER A 91 -7.44 -2.61 -4.10
N THR A 92 -7.31 -3.02 -2.84
CA THR A 92 -8.46 -3.44 -2.02
C THR A 92 -8.26 -3.03 -0.57
N MET A 93 -9.36 -2.86 0.15
CA MET A 93 -9.36 -2.75 1.61
C MET A 93 -10.51 -3.52 2.22
N ARG A 94 -10.39 -3.88 3.50
CA ARG A 94 -11.47 -4.53 4.26
C ARG A 94 -11.98 -3.61 5.35
N LEU A 95 -13.28 -3.33 5.32
CA LEU A 95 -14.00 -2.65 6.39
C LEU A 95 -15.03 -3.62 6.97
N GLN A 96 -14.73 -4.21 8.13
CA GLN A 96 -15.60 -5.21 8.79
C GLN A 96 -15.90 -6.41 7.87
N ASN A 97 -17.16 -6.54 7.40
CA ASN A 97 -17.59 -7.61 6.49
C ASN A 97 -17.53 -7.22 5.02
N ASP A 98 -17.12 -6.00 4.72
CA ASP A 98 -17.08 -5.47 3.36
C ASP A 98 -15.65 -5.49 2.81
N TRP A 99 -15.48 -6.17 1.70
CA TRP A 99 -14.27 -6.11 0.90
C TRP A 99 -14.48 -5.09 -0.21
N ILE A 100 -13.83 -3.94 -0.07
CA ILE A 100 -13.91 -2.85 -1.03
C ILE A 100 -12.80 -3.04 -2.05
N VAL A 101 -13.16 -3.04 -3.32
CA VAL A 101 -12.26 -3.27 -4.45
C VAL A 101 -12.26 -2.03 -5.33
N PHE A 102 -11.09 -1.44 -5.53
CA PHE A 102 -10.89 -0.30 -6.41
C PHE A 102 -10.47 -0.75 -7.79
N THR A 103 -11.25 -0.34 -8.79
CA THR A 103 -11.06 -0.73 -10.19
C THR A 103 -10.84 0.48 -11.08
N GLU A 104 -10.63 0.25 -12.37
CA GLU A 104 -10.45 1.29 -13.38
C GLU A 104 -11.62 2.29 -13.43
N ASP A 105 -12.85 1.81 -13.26
CA ASP A 105 -14.08 2.55 -13.43
C ASP A 105 -14.79 2.97 -12.13
N GLY A 106 -14.18 2.69 -10.97
CA GLY A 106 -14.72 3.04 -9.66
C GLY A 106 -14.46 1.95 -8.62
N SER A 107 -15.19 2.01 -7.50
CA SER A 107 -15.07 1.03 -6.43
C SER A 107 -16.34 0.19 -6.28
N TYR A 108 -16.14 -1.05 -5.82
CA TYR A 108 -17.19 -2.04 -5.56
C TYR A 108 -17.08 -2.55 -4.14
N VAL A 109 -18.20 -2.82 -3.51
CA VAL A 109 -18.31 -3.45 -2.21
C VAL A 109 -18.76 -4.90 -2.40
N PHE A 110 -17.93 -5.85 -1.99
CA PHE A 110 -18.29 -7.25 -1.88
C PHE A 110 -18.47 -7.61 -0.42
N ASN A 111 -19.69 -7.96 -0.02
CA ASN A 111 -19.97 -8.37 1.35
C ASN A 111 -19.57 -9.83 1.57
N LEU A 112 -18.57 -10.06 2.43
CA LEU A 112 -17.97 -11.36 2.70
C LEU A 112 -18.94 -12.38 3.34
N ARG A 113 -20.00 -11.90 4.01
CA ARG A 113 -21.00 -12.76 4.66
C ARG A 113 -22.11 -13.17 3.70
N THR A 114 -22.64 -12.22 2.92
CA THR A 114 -23.80 -12.46 2.04
C THR A 114 -23.38 -12.81 0.62
N HIS A 115 -22.12 -12.60 0.27
CA HIS A 115 -21.54 -12.75 -1.07
C HIS A 115 -22.20 -11.84 -2.12
N GLN A 116 -22.85 -10.77 -1.68
CA GLN A 116 -23.45 -9.79 -2.58
C GLN A 116 -22.43 -8.73 -2.97
N VAL A 117 -22.54 -8.26 -4.19
CA VAL A 117 -21.75 -7.15 -4.72
C VAL A 117 -22.64 -5.97 -5.04
N SER A 118 -22.15 -4.78 -4.76
CA SER A 118 -22.77 -3.52 -5.19
C SER A 118 -21.68 -2.53 -5.60
N ARG A 119 -22.06 -1.54 -6.40
CA ARG A 119 -21.19 -0.40 -6.64
C ARG A 119 -21.07 0.41 -5.35
N ASP A 120 -19.85 0.83 -5.02
CA ASP A 120 -19.65 1.69 -3.87
C ASP A 120 -20.12 3.11 -4.19
N THR A 121 -21.20 3.54 -3.54
CA THR A 121 -21.77 4.87 -3.74
C THR A 121 -21.20 5.93 -2.81
N GLU A 122 -20.54 5.52 -1.72
CA GLU A 122 -19.93 6.44 -0.75
C GLU A 122 -18.58 6.93 -1.24
N LEU A 123 -17.69 6.02 -1.58
CA LEU A 123 -16.34 6.36 -2.03
C LEU A 123 -16.29 6.60 -3.54
N ASN A 124 -16.81 5.65 -4.32
CA ASN A 124 -16.84 5.68 -5.79
C ASN A 124 -15.53 6.17 -6.43
N ILE A 125 -14.40 5.61 -5.96
CA ILE A 125 -13.05 6.04 -6.33
C ILE A 125 -12.54 5.15 -7.45
N ALA A 126 -12.31 5.72 -8.63
CA ALA A 126 -11.63 5.05 -9.73
C ALA A 126 -10.12 5.03 -9.50
N ARG A 127 -9.47 3.91 -9.84
CA ARG A 127 -8.02 3.70 -9.75
C ARG A 127 -7.44 3.95 -8.35
N GLY A 128 -8.23 3.73 -7.30
CA GLY A 128 -7.81 3.95 -5.93
C GLY A 128 -6.67 3.03 -5.53
N GLN A 129 -5.58 3.59 -5.00
CA GLN A 129 -4.50 2.88 -4.33
C GLN A 129 -4.68 3.03 -2.83
N VAL A 130 -4.52 1.92 -2.10
CA VAL A 130 -4.75 1.90 -0.65
C VAL A 130 -3.44 1.70 0.09
N GLN A 131 -3.22 2.53 1.10
CA GLN A 131 -2.21 2.30 2.13
C GLN A 131 -2.86 2.25 3.52
N ILE A 132 -2.23 1.51 4.41
CA ILE A 132 -2.63 1.42 5.81
C ILE A 132 -1.58 2.15 6.62
N ASP A 133 -2.01 3.12 7.44
CA ASP A 133 -1.11 3.81 8.35
C ASP A 133 -0.74 2.92 9.55
N ASN A 134 0.20 3.39 10.36
CA ASN A 134 0.67 2.68 11.56
C ASN A 134 -0.37 2.62 12.70
N ARG A 135 -1.54 3.23 12.54
CA ARG A 135 -2.71 3.13 13.45
C ARG A 135 -3.80 2.22 12.89
N GLY A 136 -3.60 1.66 11.68
CA GLY A 136 -4.52 0.76 11.02
C GLY A 136 -5.66 1.44 10.28
N ASN A 137 -5.59 2.75 10.02
CA ASN A 137 -6.55 3.44 9.17
C ASN A 137 -6.15 3.35 7.71
N PHE A 138 -7.12 3.55 6.81
CA PHE A 138 -6.89 3.47 5.37
C PHE A 138 -6.73 4.87 4.77
N TRP A 139 -5.76 4.96 3.89
CA TRP A 139 -5.51 6.10 3.04
C TRP A 139 -5.63 5.67 1.59
N ILE A 140 -6.52 6.32 0.85
CA ILE A 140 -6.74 6.02 -0.54
C ILE A 140 -6.29 7.23 -1.34
N TYR A 141 -5.55 7.01 -2.39
CA TYR A 141 -5.13 8.05 -3.32
C TYR A 141 -5.31 7.56 -4.76
N ASN A 142 -5.38 8.46 -5.70
CA ASN A 142 -5.51 8.12 -7.10
C ASN A 142 -4.81 9.13 -8.02
N HIS A 143 -4.87 8.85 -9.32
CA HIS A 143 -4.27 9.64 -10.38
C HIS A 143 -4.75 11.09 -10.48
N THR A 144 -5.77 11.51 -9.72
CA THR A 144 -6.23 12.91 -9.71
C THR A 144 -5.53 13.75 -8.65
N GLY A 145 -4.62 13.17 -7.86
CA GLY A 145 -3.97 13.84 -6.75
C GLY A 145 -4.84 14.05 -5.52
N LYS A 146 -6.03 13.48 -5.51
CA LYS A 146 -6.94 13.50 -4.36
C LYS A 146 -6.62 12.36 -3.41
N VAL A 147 -6.79 12.62 -2.11
CA VAL A 147 -6.58 11.66 -1.03
C VAL A 147 -7.82 11.54 -0.18
N TRP A 148 -8.13 10.32 0.24
CA TRP A 148 -9.20 9.99 1.18
C TRP A 148 -8.62 9.29 2.39
N TYR A 149 -8.98 9.77 3.56
CA TYR A 149 -8.76 9.10 4.84
C TYR A 149 -10.02 8.33 5.23
N VAL A 150 -9.87 7.08 5.63
CA VAL A 150 -10.97 6.25 6.12
C VAL A 150 -10.58 5.64 7.47
N ASN A 151 -11.27 6.05 8.52
CA ASN A 151 -11.08 5.46 9.83
C ASN A 151 -11.62 4.03 9.85
N ALA A 152 -10.77 3.06 10.12
CA ALA A 152 -11.12 1.63 10.06
C ALA A 152 -12.18 1.21 11.06
N LYS A 153 -12.30 1.90 12.21
CA LYS A 153 -13.24 1.56 13.29
C LYS A 153 -14.59 2.25 13.12
N THR A 154 -14.57 3.57 12.85
CA THR A 154 -15.77 4.41 12.80
C THR A 154 -16.37 4.51 11.40
N ARG A 155 -15.64 4.12 10.36
CA ARG A 155 -15.94 4.34 8.93
C ARG A 155 -16.01 5.83 8.55
N PHE A 156 -15.55 6.72 9.41
CA PHE A 156 -15.48 8.14 9.07
C PHE A 156 -14.58 8.34 7.87
N VAL A 157 -15.07 9.10 6.90
CA VAL A 157 -14.35 9.43 5.65
C VAL A 157 -14.08 10.92 5.59
N LYS A 158 -12.85 11.26 5.25
CA LYS A 158 -12.43 12.63 4.96
C LYS A 158 -11.65 12.65 3.64
N SER A 159 -11.79 13.67 2.84
CA SER A 159 -11.03 13.75 1.59
C SER A 159 -10.57 15.18 1.31
N PHE A 160 -9.40 15.31 0.68
CA PHE A 160 -8.83 16.59 0.29
C PHE A 160 -7.98 16.44 -0.98
N GLN A 161 -7.74 17.56 -1.66
CA GLN A 161 -6.82 17.60 -2.79
C GLN A 161 -5.40 17.78 -2.26
N LEU A 162 -4.57 16.74 -2.39
CA LEU A 162 -3.17 16.78 -1.97
C LEU A 162 -2.30 17.48 -3.00
N ILE A 163 -2.43 17.06 -4.27
CA ILE A 163 -1.64 17.59 -5.39
C ILE A 163 -2.61 18.29 -6.35
N PRO A 164 -2.38 19.59 -6.68
CA PRO A 164 -3.19 20.27 -7.69
C PRO A 164 -3.24 19.49 -9.00
N ALA A 165 -4.39 19.46 -9.66
CA ALA A 165 -4.63 18.60 -10.82
C ALA A 165 -3.68 18.87 -11.99
N ASP A 166 -3.19 20.11 -12.13
CA ASP A 166 -2.19 20.53 -13.12
C ASP A 166 -0.77 20.12 -12.81
N LYS A 167 -0.51 19.66 -11.56
CA LYS A 167 0.80 19.21 -11.07
C LYS A 167 0.87 17.70 -10.86
N VAL A 168 -0.21 16.97 -11.08
CA VAL A 168 -0.20 15.52 -10.92
C VAL A 168 0.69 14.87 -11.96
N ASN A 169 1.69 14.14 -11.51
CA ASN A 169 2.54 13.34 -12.38
C ASN A 169 1.94 11.92 -12.51
N TYR A 170 1.40 11.59 -13.69
CA TYR A 170 0.74 10.29 -13.94
C TYR A 170 1.66 9.08 -13.86
N ILE A 171 2.99 9.28 -13.84
CA ILE A 171 3.96 8.19 -13.71
C ILE A 171 3.96 7.58 -12.30
N ASP A 172 3.37 8.28 -11.30
CA ASP A 172 3.59 8.02 -9.89
C ASP A 172 2.35 7.54 -9.12
N GLU A 173 1.34 7.04 -9.81
CA GLU A 173 0.09 6.55 -9.20
C GLU A 173 0.31 5.53 -8.06
N GLU A 174 1.52 4.96 -7.90
CA GLU A 174 1.76 3.80 -7.05
C GLU A 174 2.72 4.05 -5.88
N ARG A 175 3.24 5.28 -5.69
CA ARG A 175 4.38 5.49 -4.79
C ARG A 175 4.16 6.53 -3.68
N TYR A 176 2.98 6.55 -3.09
CA TYR A 176 2.79 7.29 -1.86
C TYR A 176 3.12 6.40 -0.66
N HIS A 177 3.84 6.96 0.32
CA HIS A 177 4.01 6.33 1.63
C HIS A 177 3.46 7.26 2.70
N ILE A 178 2.71 6.68 3.65
CA ILE A 178 1.94 7.44 4.61
C ILE A 178 2.27 6.96 6.02
N VAL A 179 2.61 7.91 6.88
CA VAL A 179 2.92 7.68 8.29
C VAL A 179 2.11 8.66 9.14
N HIS A 180 1.38 8.14 10.10
CA HIS A 180 0.71 8.92 11.12
C HIS A 180 1.64 9.01 12.34
N ASP A 181 2.21 10.17 12.59
CA ASP A 181 3.24 10.33 13.62
C ASP A 181 2.65 10.39 15.04
N SER A 182 3.54 10.44 16.03
CA SER A 182 3.16 10.49 17.45
C SER A 182 2.45 11.78 17.87
N ARG A 183 2.46 12.82 17.04
CA ARG A 183 1.84 14.15 17.28
C ARG A 183 0.51 14.33 16.54
N ASP A 184 -0.04 13.26 15.96
CA ASP A 184 -1.26 13.29 15.15
C ASP A 184 -1.12 13.98 13.78
N ILE A 185 0.11 14.19 13.31
CA ILE A 185 0.38 14.68 11.96
C ILE A 185 0.52 13.48 11.00
N VAL A 186 -0.11 13.59 9.85
CA VAL A 186 0.01 12.59 8.79
C VAL A 186 0.99 13.07 7.74
N TRP A 187 2.08 12.33 7.62
CA TRP A 187 3.12 12.59 6.65
C TRP A 187 2.91 11.75 5.40
N ILE A 188 2.92 12.39 4.24
CA ILE A 188 2.68 11.75 2.94
C ILE A 188 3.86 12.07 2.04
N SER A 189 4.68 11.07 1.76
CA SER A 189 5.74 11.19 0.75
C SER A 189 5.21 10.80 -0.62
N THR A 190 5.65 11.54 -1.64
CA THR A 190 5.25 11.33 -3.03
C THR A 190 6.47 11.12 -3.91
N TYR A 191 6.26 10.59 -5.10
CA TYR A 191 7.32 10.45 -6.08
C TYR A 191 7.19 11.52 -7.17
N GLY A 192 7.77 12.69 -6.91
CA GLY A 192 7.78 13.83 -7.84
C GLY A 192 7.20 15.14 -7.29
N ASN A 193 6.36 15.05 -6.23
CA ASN A 193 5.73 16.22 -5.62
C ASN A 193 6.18 16.49 -4.17
N GLY A 194 7.29 15.89 -3.73
CA GLY A 194 7.86 16.15 -2.41
C GLY A 194 7.08 15.51 -1.26
N LEU A 195 7.11 16.15 -0.10
CA LEU A 195 6.57 15.69 1.16
C LEU A 195 5.44 16.61 1.64
N PHE A 196 4.37 16.01 2.12
CA PHE A 196 3.26 16.72 2.73
C PHE A 196 3.12 16.34 4.21
N ALA A 197 2.75 17.31 5.03
CA ALA A 197 2.31 17.10 6.41
C ALA A 197 0.86 17.60 6.55
N TYR A 198 -0.02 16.73 6.99
CA TYR A 198 -1.44 17.02 7.11
C TYR A 198 -1.91 16.81 8.54
N ASP A 199 -2.44 17.85 9.16
CA ASP A 199 -3.06 17.79 10.47
C ASP A 199 -4.55 17.43 10.32
N LEU A 200 -4.93 16.25 10.80
CA LEU A 200 -6.31 15.77 10.76
C LEU A 200 -7.28 16.58 11.61
N ALA A 201 -6.79 17.28 12.65
CA ALA A 201 -7.62 18.03 13.58
C ALA A 201 -7.93 19.45 13.06
N THR A 202 -6.94 20.10 12.46
CA THR A 202 -7.04 21.50 12.00
C THR A 202 -7.31 21.65 10.52
N ASP A 203 -7.19 20.56 9.73
CA ASP A 203 -7.23 20.59 8.27
C ASP A 203 -6.06 21.36 7.62
N GLU A 204 -5.00 21.61 8.35
CA GLU A 204 -3.83 22.28 7.80
C GLU A 204 -2.98 21.32 6.99
N LEU A 205 -2.64 21.72 5.77
CA LEU A 205 -1.74 21.03 4.88
C LEU A 205 -0.48 21.84 4.64
N GLN A 206 0.67 21.29 5.02
CA GLN A 206 1.98 21.86 4.73
C GLN A 206 2.64 21.06 3.61
N HIS A 207 3.35 21.75 2.73
CA HIS A 207 4.04 21.16 1.59
C HIS A 207 5.53 21.49 1.63
N PHE A 208 6.37 20.46 1.57
CA PHE A 208 7.82 20.55 1.56
C PHE A 208 8.34 20.10 0.20
N GLU A 209 8.94 21.03 -0.51
CA GLU A 209 9.58 20.75 -1.81
C GLU A 209 11.11 20.86 -1.71
N SER A 210 11.80 20.20 -2.60
CA SER A 210 13.26 20.33 -2.71
C SER A 210 13.63 21.72 -3.20
N ASN A 211 14.61 22.33 -2.52
CA ASN A 211 15.21 23.56 -2.96
C ASN A 211 16.75 23.43 -2.89
N ILE A 212 17.39 23.49 -4.03
CA ILE A 212 18.84 23.32 -4.17
C ILE A 212 19.62 24.38 -3.36
N ASN A 213 19.03 25.56 -3.15
CA ASN A 213 19.66 26.69 -2.48
C ASN A 213 19.23 26.83 -1.01
N GLY A 214 18.34 25.98 -0.49
CA GLY A 214 17.77 26.07 0.84
C GLY A 214 18.32 25.03 1.82
N PHE A 215 18.81 25.45 2.98
CA PHE A 215 19.25 24.55 4.05
C PHE A 215 18.10 23.88 4.82
N SER A 216 16.87 24.36 4.66
CA SER A 216 15.65 23.91 5.39
C SER A 216 14.67 23.11 4.54
N HIS A 217 15.13 22.52 3.45
CA HIS A 217 14.27 21.79 2.52
C HIS A 217 14.71 20.33 2.38
N ILE A 218 13.76 19.48 1.96
CA ILE A 218 14.08 18.11 1.57
C ILE A 218 15.02 18.09 0.35
N THR A 219 15.80 17.02 0.21
CA THR A 219 16.83 16.93 -0.83
C THR A 219 16.30 16.67 -2.23
N SER A 220 15.08 16.11 -2.33
CA SER A 220 14.44 15.74 -3.60
C SER A 220 12.93 15.70 -3.47
N ASN A 221 12.22 15.94 -4.56
CA ASN A 221 10.78 15.71 -4.67
C ASN A 221 10.44 14.23 -4.99
N PHE A 222 11.44 13.42 -5.39
CA PHE A 222 11.27 12.00 -5.70
C PHE A 222 11.58 11.15 -4.46
N LEU A 223 10.55 10.95 -3.64
CA LEU A 223 10.69 10.28 -2.36
C LEU A 223 10.32 8.79 -2.47
N GLN A 224 11.00 7.93 -1.69
CA GLN A 224 10.85 6.48 -1.76
C GLN A 224 10.20 5.89 -0.52
N TYR A 225 10.51 6.43 0.65
CA TYR A 225 10.00 5.91 1.92
C TYR A 225 10.02 6.99 3.00
N ILE A 226 9.18 6.81 4.03
CA ILE A 226 9.09 7.69 5.17
C ILE A 226 8.91 6.89 6.47
N MET A 227 9.49 7.35 7.55
CA MET A 227 9.29 6.80 8.89
C MET A 227 9.47 7.85 9.97
N GLU A 228 8.85 7.62 11.13
CA GLU A 228 9.12 8.34 12.36
C GLU A 228 10.13 7.57 13.23
N ASP A 229 11.15 8.26 13.76
CA ASP A 229 12.08 7.67 14.74
C ASP A 229 11.52 7.77 16.17
N ARG A 230 12.25 7.18 17.14
CA ARG A 230 11.84 7.18 18.57
C ARG A 230 11.85 8.57 19.21
N ALA A 231 12.57 9.50 18.64
CA ALA A 231 12.66 10.89 19.11
C ALA A 231 11.64 11.80 18.43
N GLY A 232 10.75 11.26 17.59
CA GLY A 232 9.75 11.99 16.82
C GLY A 232 10.31 12.69 15.57
N GLY A 233 11.54 12.39 15.17
CA GLY A 233 12.11 12.85 13.91
C GLY A 233 11.51 12.09 12.73
N ILE A 234 11.20 12.80 11.65
CA ILE A 234 10.68 12.22 10.41
C ILE A 234 11.83 12.01 9.44
N TRP A 235 12.05 10.76 9.06
CA TRP A 235 13.07 10.37 8.12
C TRP A 235 12.44 10.08 6.77
N VAL A 236 13.00 10.67 5.73
CA VAL A 236 12.51 10.52 4.35
C VAL A 236 13.64 10.12 3.45
N SER A 237 13.50 9.01 2.75
CA SER A 237 14.47 8.62 1.71
C SER A 237 14.06 9.13 0.34
N SER A 238 15.04 9.45 -0.47
CA SER A 238 14.89 9.87 -1.87
C SER A 238 15.51 8.88 -2.83
N GLU A 239 15.20 9.01 -4.11
CA GLU A 239 15.71 8.09 -5.14
C GLU A 239 17.22 8.25 -5.39
N TYR A 240 17.72 9.50 -5.36
CA TYR A 240 19.10 9.78 -5.79
C TYR A 240 19.89 10.66 -4.82
N THR A 241 19.25 11.26 -3.81
CA THR A 241 19.86 12.30 -2.99
C THR A 241 19.97 11.91 -1.50
N GLY A 242 19.93 10.62 -1.20
CA GLY A 242 20.10 10.10 0.16
C GLY A 242 18.88 10.25 1.05
N ILE A 243 19.09 10.62 2.30
CA ILE A 243 18.08 10.67 3.34
C ILE A 243 17.99 12.10 3.91
N SER A 244 16.77 12.57 4.12
CA SER A 244 16.48 13.80 4.88
C SER A 244 15.88 13.45 6.23
N ARG A 245 16.30 14.14 7.30
CA ARG A 245 15.65 14.07 8.60
C ARG A 245 15.03 15.41 8.92
N LEU A 246 13.73 15.41 9.18
CA LEU A 246 12.98 16.58 9.60
C LEU A 246 12.83 16.54 11.13
N SER A 247 13.24 17.61 11.81
CA SER A 247 12.97 17.82 13.23
C SER A 247 11.86 18.84 13.37
N VAL A 248 10.74 18.44 13.92
CA VAL A 248 9.56 19.33 14.08
C VAL A 248 9.76 20.37 15.19
N LEU A 249 10.81 20.23 16.00
CA LEU A 249 11.14 21.17 17.07
C LEU A 249 12.23 22.19 16.69
N ASN A 250 12.98 21.91 15.63
CA ASN A 250 14.00 22.81 15.09
C ASN A 250 13.75 22.97 13.60
N GLU A 251 13.45 24.14 13.17
CA GLU A 251 13.16 24.53 11.79
C GLU A 251 14.25 24.06 10.83
N GLY A 252 14.09 22.87 10.22
CA GLY A 252 14.99 22.43 9.16
C GLY A 252 15.04 20.91 8.93
N ALA A 253 15.46 20.56 7.73
CA ALA A 253 15.79 19.20 7.34
C ALA A 253 17.30 18.99 7.41
N GLU A 254 17.74 17.93 8.10
CA GLU A 254 19.14 17.51 8.08
C GLU A 254 19.35 16.53 6.92
N ARG A 255 20.37 16.81 6.11
CA ARG A 255 20.76 15.95 4.99
C ARG A 255 21.74 14.90 5.46
N VAL A 256 21.44 13.63 5.18
CA VAL A 256 22.33 12.51 5.42
C VAL A 256 22.71 11.89 4.07
N PHE A 257 23.98 12.00 3.70
CA PHE A 257 24.53 11.37 2.50
C PHE A 257 25.38 10.18 2.91
N PRO A 258 25.15 8.99 2.34
CA PRO A 258 26.03 7.84 2.54
C PRO A 258 27.41 8.02 1.88
N GLU A 259 27.47 8.81 0.81
CA GLU A 259 28.68 9.10 0.00
C GLU A 259 28.82 10.61 -0.23
N ASP A 260 30.03 11.10 -0.18
CA ASP A 260 30.35 12.52 0.13
C ASP A 260 30.25 13.53 -1.03
N GLU A 261 29.99 13.22 -2.30
CA GLU A 261 30.37 14.23 -3.27
C GLU A 261 29.40 14.62 -4.39
N THR A 262 28.32 13.94 -4.67
CA THR A 262 27.39 14.43 -5.71
C THR A 262 25.93 14.11 -5.43
N LEU A 263 25.08 15.16 -5.53
CA LEU A 263 23.63 15.08 -5.36
C LEU A 263 22.91 14.14 -6.34
N SER A 264 23.61 13.59 -7.33
CA SER A 264 23.05 12.77 -8.40
C SER A 264 23.64 11.36 -8.50
N ASP A 265 24.44 10.92 -7.52
CA ASP A 265 25.03 9.59 -7.57
C ASP A 265 23.99 8.52 -7.24
N ARG A 266 23.94 7.45 -8.05
CA ARG A 266 23.07 6.28 -7.83
C ARG A 266 23.37 5.55 -6.53
N SER A 267 24.58 5.67 -5.98
CA SER A 267 24.97 5.15 -4.66
C SER A 267 24.15 5.76 -3.51
N ASN A 268 23.61 6.98 -3.69
CA ASN A 268 22.75 7.67 -2.73
C ASN A 268 21.26 7.25 -2.82
N THR A 269 20.92 6.25 -3.63
CA THR A 269 19.55 5.74 -3.71
C THR A 269 19.19 4.92 -2.48
N VAL A 270 18.27 5.41 -1.67
CA VAL A 270 17.75 4.71 -0.48
C VAL A 270 16.32 4.25 -0.74
N ARG A 271 16.11 2.95 -0.83
CA ARG A 271 14.79 2.35 -1.14
C ARG A 271 13.98 1.96 0.09
N MET A 272 14.62 1.84 1.24
CA MET A 272 13.97 1.43 2.48
C MET A 272 14.71 1.99 3.70
N ILE A 273 13.95 2.40 4.71
CA ILE A 273 14.45 2.73 6.03
C ILE A 273 13.75 1.80 7.01
N ASN A 274 14.51 0.97 7.74
CA ASN A 274 13.98 0.04 8.73
C ASN A 274 14.37 0.48 10.14
N ARG A 275 13.39 0.42 11.05
CA ARG A 275 13.64 0.58 12.48
C ARG A 275 14.16 -0.74 13.04
N MET A 276 15.42 -0.78 13.44
CA MET A 276 15.94 -1.95 14.17
C MET A 276 15.50 -1.94 15.64
N PRO A 277 15.14 -3.09 16.24
CA PRO A 277 15.04 -3.21 17.68
C PRO A 277 16.40 -2.84 18.28
N CYS A 278 16.39 -2.11 19.40
CA CYS A 278 17.60 -1.65 20.06
C CYS A 278 18.47 -2.85 20.46
N LEU A 279 19.55 -3.09 19.72
CA LEU A 279 20.65 -3.87 20.23
C LEU A 279 21.39 -2.97 21.23
N LEU A 280 21.18 -3.23 22.51
CA LEU A 280 22.06 -2.73 23.57
C LEU A 280 23.43 -3.36 23.34
N TYR A 281 24.34 -2.64 22.72
CA TYR A 281 25.75 -2.94 22.85
C TYR A 281 26.20 -2.55 24.27
N THR A 282 26.32 -3.53 25.12
CA THR A 282 27.17 -3.40 26.30
C THR A 282 28.60 -3.64 25.82
N SER A 283 29.40 -2.57 25.81
CA SER A 283 30.85 -2.65 25.68
C SER A 283 31.45 -3.36 26.89
#